data_aa8f77a5410589cb80b958cb25228af0
#
_entry.id   aa8f77a5410589cb80b958cb25228af0
#
_cell.length_a   1.000
_cell.length_b   1.000
_cell.length_c   1.000
_cell.angle_alpha   90.00
_cell.angle_beta   90.00
_cell.angle_gamma   90.00
#
_symmetry.space_group_name_H-M   'P 1'
#
loop_
_entity.id
_entity.type
_entity.pdbx_description
1 polymer ?
#
loop_
_entity_poly.entity_id
_entity_poly.type
_entity_poly.pdbx_seq_one_letter_code
_entity_poly.pdbx_strand_id
1 'polypeptide(L)'
;MASSGISRRSAARLGLGAGLGVAAAALTGCDGDGRGLGSSGPGGRRQAPRLIGDGSTSYTGRQPNQPDAPTRLEPGETPPQFVVFSWDGAGELGTGLFPRFLELAREHDARMTFFLSGLYLLPEDKKRLYRPPNNPVGASDIGYLTDAHIKETLKYVRQAWLDGHEIGTHFNGHFCEGSGSVADWTPAQWRSEIEQARTFVKTWRTNTGWHDEPPLPFDYDKELVGGRTPCLLGQENLLPTARELGWRYDASSPGGVQRWPRKREGVWDLPLQGIPFPGRSFEVLSMDWNMLANQSLNSTRAPSYNYPYWRAQTSQAYMAGFDRAYEANRAPLFIGNHFEQWNGGIYMDAVEEALRQIAGRPEVRLVSFRQFVDWLDAQDPAILARLRTLEVGEKPPGGWSSFLRPAK
;
A
#
# COMPACT_ATOMS: atom_id res chain seq x y z
N MET A 1 -17.45 13.85 28.70
CA MET A 1 -16.19 13.54 29.41
C MET A 1 -15.08 13.84 28.45
N ALA A 2 -14.21 14.78 28.77
CA ALA A 2 -13.27 15.40 27.89
C ALA A 2 -12.15 14.45 27.49
N SER A 3 -11.99 14.17 26.19
CA SER A 3 -10.83 13.53 25.60
C SER A 3 -9.85 14.60 25.16
N SER A 4 -8.73 14.68 25.84
CA SER A 4 -7.63 15.60 25.57
C SER A 4 -6.94 15.22 24.27
N GLY A 5 -7.03 16.09 23.27
CA GLY A 5 -6.25 15.99 22.04
C GLY A 5 -4.75 16.06 22.31
N ILE A 6 -4.01 15.03 21.93
CA ILE A 6 -2.55 15.06 21.95
C ILE A 6 -2.07 15.60 20.61
N SER A 7 -1.70 16.88 20.62
CA SER A 7 -0.99 17.55 19.56
C SER A 7 0.41 16.93 19.40
N ARG A 8 0.71 16.43 18.20
CA ARG A 8 2.04 15.94 17.81
C ARG A 8 3.02 17.08 17.55
N ARG A 9 3.26 17.92 18.53
CA ARG A 9 4.35 18.92 18.51
C ARG A 9 5.32 18.60 19.63
N SER A 10 6.41 17.89 19.30
CA SER A 10 7.71 17.96 19.97
C SER A 10 8.51 16.69 19.77
N ALA A 11 9.39 16.66 18.79
CA ALA A 11 10.66 15.94 18.85
C ALA A 11 11.53 16.33 17.65
N ALA A 12 12.13 17.50 17.71
CA ALA A 12 13.31 17.81 16.93
C ALA A 12 14.20 18.75 17.74
N ARG A 13 15.22 18.19 18.36
CA ARG A 13 16.52 18.87 18.63
C ARG A 13 17.45 17.91 19.37
N LEU A 14 18.67 17.96 18.82
CA LEU A 14 19.97 17.60 19.39
C LEU A 14 20.65 16.39 18.79
N GLY A 15 21.80 16.73 18.19
CA GLY A 15 23.04 16.01 18.26
C GLY A 15 24.01 16.26 17.10
N LEU A 16 24.87 17.28 17.22
CA LEU A 16 26.07 17.46 16.39
C LEU A 16 27.10 16.33 16.63
N GLY A 17 27.79 15.94 15.57
CA GLY A 17 29.04 15.16 15.69
C GLY A 17 29.78 15.10 14.37
N ALA A 18 30.90 15.81 14.28
CA ALA A 18 31.78 15.95 13.14
C ALA A 18 32.71 14.73 12.93
N GLY A 19 33.22 14.56 11.71
CA GLY A 19 34.36 13.67 11.47
C GLY A 19 34.72 13.41 10.01
N LEU A 20 35.60 14.18 9.50
CA LEU A 20 36.54 14.12 8.38
C LEU A 20 36.90 12.74 7.78
N GLY A 21 37.16 12.72 6.47
CA GLY A 21 38.01 11.71 5.84
C GLY A 21 37.97 11.72 4.32
N VAL A 22 38.89 12.43 3.70
CA VAL A 22 39.21 12.50 2.27
C VAL A 22 39.96 11.24 1.84
N ALA A 23 39.66 10.71 0.63
CA ALA A 23 40.69 10.17 -0.27
C ALA A 23 40.15 10.02 -1.70
N ALA A 24 40.70 10.81 -2.59
CA ALA A 24 40.63 10.63 -4.02
C ALA A 24 41.72 9.66 -4.47
N ALA A 25 41.39 8.76 -5.40
CA ALA A 25 42.40 8.08 -6.22
C ALA A 25 41.88 7.98 -7.66
N ALA A 26 42.51 8.76 -8.51
CA ALA A 26 42.43 8.60 -9.95
C ALA A 26 43.41 7.52 -10.38
N LEU A 27 43.00 6.63 -11.29
CA LEU A 27 43.92 5.84 -12.11
C LEU A 27 43.45 5.84 -13.55
N THR A 28 44.35 6.38 -14.36
CA THR A 28 44.32 6.43 -15.82
C THR A 28 44.85 5.14 -16.44
N GLY A 29 44.21 4.76 -17.57
CA GLY A 29 44.93 4.22 -18.76
C GLY A 29 45.16 2.74 -18.83
N CYS A 30 44.68 2.08 -19.87
CA CYS A 30 45.46 1.74 -21.06
C CYS A 30 44.65 0.82 -22.00
N ASP A 31 44.82 1.09 -23.29
CA ASP A 31 44.29 0.36 -24.42
C ASP A 31 44.74 -1.13 -24.44
N GLY A 32 43.85 -1.96 -25.03
CA GLY A 32 44.17 -3.33 -25.37
C GLY A 32 43.14 -3.92 -26.33
N ASP A 33 43.52 -3.94 -27.63
CA ASP A 33 42.82 -4.63 -28.71
C ASP A 33 42.60 -6.12 -28.40
N GLY A 34 41.38 -6.61 -28.59
CA GLY A 34 41.03 -8.03 -28.50
C GLY A 34 39.77 -8.36 -29.28
N ARG A 35 39.93 -8.79 -30.52
CA ARG A 35 38.84 -9.33 -31.37
C ARG A 35 38.25 -10.57 -30.75
N GLY A 36 36.91 -10.63 -30.65
CA GLY A 36 36.16 -11.81 -30.23
C GLY A 36 34.70 -11.71 -30.64
N LEU A 37 34.38 -12.35 -31.70
CA LEU A 37 33.16 -12.89 -32.29
C LEU A 37 31.83 -12.62 -31.56
N GLY A 38 30.92 -12.06 -32.38
CA GLY A 38 29.58 -11.66 -32.00
C GLY A 38 28.59 -12.76 -31.64
N SER A 39 27.65 -12.32 -30.84
CA SER A 39 26.29 -12.84 -30.78
C SER A 39 25.40 -11.62 -30.63
N SER A 40 24.90 -11.13 -31.76
CA SER A 40 23.92 -10.06 -31.85
C SER A 40 22.54 -10.62 -31.54
N GLY A 41 22.14 -10.60 -30.25
CA GLY A 41 20.76 -10.63 -29.87
C GLY A 41 20.11 -9.26 -30.15
N PRO A 42 18.84 -9.16 -30.54
CA PRO A 42 18.20 -7.88 -30.80
C PRO A 42 18.05 -7.08 -29.50
N GLY A 43 19.05 -6.26 -29.20
CA GLY A 43 19.01 -5.25 -28.17
C GLY A 43 18.00 -4.19 -28.55
N GLY A 44 16.75 -4.35 -28.15
CA GLY A 44 15.76 -3.30 -28.23
C GLY A 44 16.32 -2.03 -27.58
N ARG A 45 16.54 -0.97 -28.35
CA ARG A 45 16.88 0.36 -27.81
C ARG A 45 15.82 0.69 -26.78
N ARG A 46 16.19 0.72 -25.48
CA ARG A 46 15.33 1.26 -24.44
C ARG A 46 14.98 2.69 -24.85
N GLN A 47 13.74 2.89 -25.24
CA GLN A 47 13.25 4.22 -25.58
C GLN A 47 13.46 5.13 -24.36
N ALA A 48 14.05 6.30 -24.57
CA ALA A 48 14.22 7.27 -23.48
C ALA A 48 12.85 7.57 -22.83
N PRO A 49 12.76 7.67 -21.51
CA PRO A 49 11.50 7.93 -20.83
C PRO A 49 10.90 9.25 -21.34
N ARG A 50 9.63 9.21 -21.75
CA ARG A 50 8.89 10.41 -22.16
C ARG A 50 8.40 11.15 -20.93
N LEU A 51 8.92 12.34 -20.67
CA LEU A 51 8.48 13.19 -19.56
C LEU A 51 7.03 13.64 -19.77
N ILE A 52 6.30 13.77 -18.66
CA ILE A 52 4.90 14.21 -18.60
C ILE A 52 4.82 15.51 -17.81
N GLY A 53 4.05 16.48 -18.29
CA GLY A 53 3.87 17.78 -17.65
C GLY A 53 5.19 18.52 -17.41
N ASP A 54 5.48 18.86 -16.15
CA ASP A 54 6.72 19.54 -15.74
C ASP A 54 7.93 18.59 -15.62
N GLY A 55 7.75 17.32 -15.96
CA GLY A 55 8.77 16.30 -15.85
C GLY A 55 8.84 15.60 -14.49
N SER A 56 7.90 15.87 -13.59
CA SER A 56 7.78 15.15 -12.30
C SER A 56 7.49 13.66 -12.49
N THR A 57 6.75 13.33 -13.53
CA THR A 57 6.39 11.97 -13.93
C THR A 57 6.81 11.70 -15.36
N SER A 58 6.85 10.43 -15.74
CA SER A 58 7.26 10.02 -17.09
C SER A 58 6.49 8.77 -17.53
N TYR A 59 6.48 8.51 -18.81
CA TYR A 59 6.00 7.25 -19.35
C TYR A 59 7.18 6.41 -19.81
N THR A 60 7.37 5.26 -19.16
CA THR A 60 8.48 4.33 -19.44
C THR A 60 8.00 3.03 -20.10
N GLY A 61 6.71 2.94 -20.43
CA GLY A 61 6.09 1.72 -20.95
C GLY A 61 5.31 0.95 -19.89
N ARG A 62 5.15 -0.34 -20.12
CA ARG A 62 4.51 -1.25 -19.16
C ARG A 62 5.36 -1.33 -17.90
N GLN A 63 4.71 -1.37 -16.75
CA GLN A 63 5.38 -1.60 -15.46
C GLN A 63 6.16 -2.93 -15.50
N PRO A 64 7.45 -2.93 -15.13
CA PRO A 64 8.24 -4.16 -15.06
C PRO A 64 7.81 -5.07 -13.91
N ASN A 65 8.33 -6.29 -13.89
CA ASN A 65 8.14 -7.26 -12.79
C ASN A 65 6.67 -7.54 -12.46
N GLN A 66 5.80 -7.48 -13.48
CA GLN A 66 4.42 -7.88 -13.37
C GLN A 66 4.28 -9.39 -13.59
N PRO A 67 3.36 -10.06 -12.88
CA PRO A 67 3.06 -11.47 -13.13
C PRO A 67 2.51 -11.64 -14.56
N ASP A 68 2.47 -12.88 -15.00
CA ASP A 68 1.76 -13.25 -16.23
C ASP A 68 0.29 -12.85 -16.16
N ALA A 69 -0.33 -12.71 -17.34
CA ALA A 69 -1.76 -12.41 -17.41
C ALA A 69 -2.57 -13.44 -16.59
N PRO A 70 -3.54 -12.98 -15.76
CA PRO A 70 -4.28 -13.89 -14.92
C PRO A 70 -5.10 -14.88 -15.77
N THR A 71 -5.02 -16.16 -15.40
CA THR A 71 -5.82 -17.21 -16.01
C THR A 71 -7.15 -17.36 -15.28
N ARG A 72 -8.17 -17.83 -16.00
CA ARG A 72 -9.44 -18.24 -15.40
C ARG A 72 -9.24 -19.52 -14.63
N LEU A 73 -9.99 -19.67 -13.53
CA LEU A 73 -10.10 -20.93 -12.84
C LEU A 73 -10.82 -21.94 -13.74
N GLU A 74 -10.22 -23.11 -13.88
CA GLU A 74 -10.87 -24.23 -14.53
C GLU A 74 -11.92 -24.86 -13.59
N PRO A 75 -12.98 -25.48 -14.14
CA PRO A 75 -13.99 -26.10 -13.33
C PRO A 75 -13.42 -27.16 -12.38
N GLY A 76 -13.53 -26.94 -11.08
CA GLY A 76 -13.04 -27.85 -10.04
C GLY A 76 -11.61 -27.54 -9.57
N GLU A 77 -10.97 -26.51 -10.08
CA GLU A 77 -9.68 -26.01 -9.61
C GLU A 77 -9.81 -25.31 -8.25
N THR A 78 -8.80 -25.48 -7.38
CA THR A 78 -8.72 -24.77 -6.12
C THR A 78 -8.26 -23.31 -6.37
N PRO A 79 -8.99 -22.30 -5.89
CA PRO A 79 -8.53 -20.93 -6.00
C PRO A 79 -7.20 -20.70 -5.25
N PRO A 80 -6.27 -19.90 -5.78
CA PRO A 80 -5.11 -19.47 -5.03
C PRO A 80 -5.52 -18.72 -3.75
N GLN A 81 -4.70 -18.81 -2.70
CA GLN A 81 -4.83 -17.94 -1.54
C GLN A 81 -4.16 -16.61 -1.81
N PHE A 82 -4.95 -15.58 -2.04
CA PHE A 82 -4.44 -14.23 -2.21
C PHE A 82 -4.22 -13.55 -0.86
N VAL A 83 -3.06 -12.88 -0.73
CA VAL A 83 -2.76 -12.01 0.39
C VAL A 83 -2.21 -10.69 -0.15
N VAL A 84 -2.75 -9.57 0.33
CA VAL A 84 -2.31 -8.22 -0.03
C VAL A 84 -1.78 -7.54 1.22
N PHE A 85 -0.52 -7.15 1.18
CA PHE A 85 0.07 -6.22 2.15
C PHE A 85 -0.01 -4.81 1.59
N SER A 86 -0.57 -3.88 2.35
CA SER A 86 -0.74 -2.49 1.94
C SER A 86 -0.25 -1.52 3.01
N TRP A 87 0.19 -0.33 2.57
CA TRP A 87 0.86 0.67 3.41
C TRP A 87 0.14 2.00 3.27
N ASP A 88 -0.43 2.51 4.36
CA ASP A 88 -1.14 3.76 4.39
C ASP A 88 -0.18 4.92 4.64
N GLY A 89 -0.33 6.01 3.87
CA GLY A 89 0.58 7.14 3.94
C GLY A 89 2.01 6.75 3.58
N ALA A 90 2.20 6.05 2.44
CA ALA A 90 3.48 5.49 2.04
C ALA A 90 4.53 6.57 1.74
N GLY A 91 5.21 7.05 2.78
CA GLY A 91 6.34 7.96 2.74
C GLY A 91 7.50 7.44 3.59
N GLU A 92 8.73 7.86 3.27
CA GLU A 92 9.88 7.54 4.12
C GLU A 92 10.06 8.64 5.16
N LEU A 93 9.94 8.28 6.42
CA LEU A 93 9.99 9.19 7.56
C LEU A 93 11.34 9.14 8.30
N GLY A 94 12.38 8.60 7.66
CA GLY A 94 13.68 8.35 8.29
C GLY A 94 13.70 7.10 9.17
N THR A 95 12.71 6.24 9.03
CA THR A 95 12.59 5.00 9.82
C THR A 95 13.32 3.82 9.19
N GLY A 96 13.62 3.89 7.89
CA GLY A 96 14.16 2.79 7.10
C GLY A 96 13.16 1.66 6.85
N LEU A 97 11.88 1.87 7.15
CA LEU A 97 10.86 0.82 7.00
C LEU A 97 10.47 0.64 5.54
N PHE A 98 10.37 1.70 4.75
CA PHE A 98 10.04 1.57 3.34
C PHE A 98 11.06 0.66 2.61
N PRO A 99 12.37 0.93 2.63
CA PRO A 99 13.35 0.02 1.99
C PRO A 99 13.38 -1.38 2.61
N ARG A 100 13.16 -1.53 3.93
CA ARG A 100 13.07 -2.85 4.58
C ARG A 100 11.99 -3.72 3.93
N PHE A 101 10.79 -3.17 3.72
CA PHE A 101 9.69 -3.95 3.14
C PHE A 101 9.79 -4.11 1.62
N LEU A 102 10.47 -3.23 0.90
CA LEU A 102 10.84 -3.48 -0.50
C LEU A 102 11.82 -4.65 -0.63
N GLU A 103 12.80 -4.74 0.26
CA GLU A 103 13.74 -5.87 0.29
C GLU A 103 13.02 -7.18 0.62
N LEU A 104 12.20 -7.18 1.67
CA LEU A 104 11.40 -8.34 2.06
C LEU A 104 10.48 -8.81 0.92
N ALA A 105 9.84 -7.87 0.22
CA ALA A 105 9.00 -8.18 -0.93
C ALA A 105 9.80 -8.86 -2.05
N ARG A 106 11.02 -8.38 -2.30
CA ARG A 106 11.92 -8.96 -3.32
C ARG A 106 12.37 -10.37 -2.94
N GLU A 107 12.72 -10.60 -1.66
CA GLU A 107 13.10 -11.91 -1.15
C GLU A 107 12.01 -12.98 -1.36
N HIS A 108 10.75 -12.59 -1.32
CA HIS A 108 9.60 -13.49 -1.37
C HIS A 108 8.75 -13.37 -2.64
N ASP A 109 9.26 -12.71 -3.67
CA ASP A 109 8.53 -12.42 -4.92
C ASP A 109 7.13 -11.83 -4.69
N ALA A 110 6.98 -11.05 -3.61
CA ALA A 110 5.74 -10.40 -3.24
C ALA A 110 5.53 -9.09 -4.01
N ARG A 111 4.28 -8.73 -4.25
CA ARG A 111 3.90 -7.39 -4.71
C ARG A 111 2.97 -6.78 -3.68
N MET A 112 3.21 -5.52 -3.36
CA MET A 112 2.49 -4.78 -2.33
C MET A 112 1.76 -3.58 -2.93
N THR A 113 0.85 -2.97 -2.17
CA THR A 113 0.21 -1.70 -2.54
C THR A 113 0.67 -0.61 -1.57
N PHE A 114 1.18 0.48 -2.12
CA PHE A 114 1.58 1.67 -1.38
C PHE A 114 0.57 2.78 -1.63
N PHE A 115 -0.24 3.10 -0.65
CA PHE A 115 -1.19 4.21 -0.70
C PHE A 115 -0.47 5.50 -0.32
N LEU A 116 0.00 6.23 -1.34
CA LEU A 116 0.77 7.45 -1.17
C LEU A 116 -0.11 8.62 -0.73
N SER A 117 0.29 9.35 0.31
CA SER A 117 -0.28 10.67 0.62
C SER A 117 0.36 11.73 -0.27
N GLY A 118 -0.44 12.47 -1.05
CA GLY A 118 0.06 13.48 -1.97
C GLY A 118 0.89 14.57 -1.28
N LEU A 119 0.53 14.92 -0.04
CA LEU A 119 1.28 15.89 0.78
C LEU A 119 2.72 15.47 1.07
N TYR A 120 3.05 14.19 0.99
CA TYR A 120 4.42 13.72 1.19
C TYR A 120 5.37 14.07 0.03
N LEU A 121 4.84 14.63 -1.05
CA LEU A 121 5.61 15.20 -2.16
C LEU A 121 5.48 16.73 -2.25
N LEU A 122 4.87 17.37 -1.26
CA LEU A 122 4.70 18.82 -1.17
C LEU A 122 5.55 19.38 -0.02
N PRO A 123 6.55 20.25 -0.28
CA PRO A 123 7.32 20.92 0.77
C PRO A 123 6.42 21.77 1.70
N GLU A 124 6.76 21.86 2.98
CA GLU A 124 5.94 22.60 3.94
C GLU A 124 5.83 24.10 3.61
N ASP A 125 6.84 24.72 3.02
CA ASP A 125 6.80 26.12 2.58
C ASP A 125 5.77 26.36 1.48
N LYS A 126 5.34 25.29 0.77
CA LYS A 126 4.29 25.28 -0.25
C LYS A 126 2.92 24.83 0.27
N LYS A 127 2.75 24.59 1.55
CA LYS A 127 1.50 24.08 2.15
C LYS A 127 0.23 24.87 1.78
N ARG A 128 0.37 26.16 1.43
CA ARG A 128 -0.78 26.98 0.96
C ARG A 128 -1.33 26.58 -0.41
N LEU A 129 -0.65 25.68 -1.13
CA LEU A 129 -1.17 25.05 -2.35
C LEU A 129 -2.24 24.00 -2.02
N TYR A 130 -2.21 23.42 -0.81
CA TYR A 130 -3.22 22.48 -0.36
C TYR A 130 -4.43 23.21 0.21
N ARG A 131 -5.59 22.90 -0.32
CA ARG A 131 -6.89 23.48 0.05
C ARG A 131 -7.84 22.36 0.46
N PRO A 132 -7.69 21.82 1.69
CA PRO A 132 -8.53 20.71 2.15
C PRO A 132 -9.99 21.13 2.25
N PRO A 133 -10.93 20.25 1.89
CA PRO A 133 -12.33 20.50 2.11
C PRO A 133 -12.64 20.77 3.60
N ASN A 134 -13.44 21.79 3.87
CA ASN A 134 -13.92 22.17 5.21
C ASN A 134 -12.81 22.44 6.27
N ASN A 135 -11.55 22.59 5.86
CA ASN A 135 -10.42 22.83 6.74
C ASN A 135 -9.62 24.07 6.27
N PRO A 136 -8.86 24.73 7.14
CA PRO A 136 -8.02 25.86 6.76
C PRO A 136 -7.00 25.48 5.67
N VAL A 137 -6.68 26.46 4.80
CA VAL A 137 -5.66 26.29 3.74
C VAL A 137 -4.32 25.85 4.33
N GLY A 138 -3.80 24.74 3.85
CA GLY A 138 -2.55 24.16 4.32
C GLY A 138 -2.65 23.38 5.63
N ALA A 139 -3.86 23.19 6.18
CA ALA A 139 -4.04 22.31 7.34
C ALA A 139 -3.83 20.84 6.97
N SER A 140 -3.34 20.06 7.91
CA SER A 140 -3.17 18.61 7.78
C SER A 140 -3.03 17.99 9.17
N ASP A 141 -3.64 16.83 9.39
CA ASP A 141 -3.48 16.03 10.61
C ASP A 141 -2.23 15.13 10.55
N ILE A 142 -1.68 14.92 9.35
CA ILE A 142 -0.35 14.34 9.15
C ILE A 142 0.67 15.45 8.87
N GLY A 143 1.93 15.23 9.24
CA GLY A 143 2.99 16.23 9.02
C GLY A 143 3.37 16.35 7.54
N TYR A 144 3.83 17.53 7.14
CA TYR A 144 4.60 17.71 5.91
C TYR A 144 6.00 17.12 6.10
N LEU A 145 6.54 16.48 5.07
CA LEU A 145 7.87 15.92 5.14
C LEU A 145 8.97 16.99 4.98
N THR A 146 10.13 16.73 5.56
CA THR A 146 11.33 17.52 5.26
C THR A 146 11.79 17.24 3.83
N ASP A 147 12.58 18.15 3.26
CA ASP A 147 13.16 17.97 1.92
C ASP A 147 13.90 16.64 1.77
N ALA A 148 14.65 16.25 2.80
CA ALA A 148 15.38 14.98 2.82
C ALA A 148 14.41 13.79 2.73
N HIS A 149 13.32 13.80 3.50
CA HIS A 149 12.33 12.72 3.49
C HIS A 149 11.49 12.72 2.19
N ILE A 150 11.22 13.89 1.59
CA ILE A 150 10.56 13.96 0.27
C ILE A 150 11.44 13.27 -0.79
N LYS A 151 12.75 13.54 -0.80
CA LYS A 151 13.70 12.90 -1.73
C LYS A 151 13.75 11.39 -1.55
N GLU A 152 13.82 10.93 -0.30
CA GLU A 152 13.79 9.49 -0.01
C GLU A 152 12.45 8.86 -0.40
N THR A 153 11.32 9.54 -0.16
CA THR A 153 10.00 9.09 -0.60
C THR A 153 9.95 8.96 -2.12
N LEU A 154 10.40 9.96 -2.87
CA LEU A 154 10.50 9.89 -4.35
C LEU A 154 11.36 8.71 -4.81
N LYS A 155 12.49 8.48 -4.16
CA LYS A 155 13.39 7.35 -4.46
C LYS A 155 12.69 6.01 -4.26
N TYR A 156 12.03 5.81 -3.12
CA TYR A 156 11.41 4.52 -2.79
C TYR A 156 10.08 4.29 -3.51
N VAL A 157 9.28 5.32 -3.77
CA VAL A 157 8.10 5.22 -4.65
C VAL A 157 8.50 4.82 -6.07
N ARG A 158 9.60 5.40 -6.59
CA ARG A 158 10.19 4.99 -7.86
C ARG A 158 10.60 3.53 -7.84
N GLN A 159 11.36 3.12 -6.82
CA GLN A 159 11.84 1.74 -6.68
C GLN A 159 10.67 0.76 -6.56
N ALA A 160 9.68 1.09 -5.71
CA ALA A 160 8.48 0.29 -5.55
C ALA A 160 7.78 0.01 -6.89
N TRP A 161 7.58 1.05 -7.71
CA TRP A 161 6.94 0.86 -9.01
C TRP A 161 7.81 0.02 -9.96
N LEU A 162 9.14 0.22 -9.99
CA LEU A 162 10.06 -0.56 -10.80
C LEU A 162 10.14 -2.03 -10.36
N ASP A 163 9.94 -2.31 -9.08
CA ASP A 163 9.87 -3.68 -8.53
C ASP A 163 8.49 -4.34 -8.74
N GLY A 164 7.54 -3.64 -9.37
CA GLY A 164 6.23 -4.18 -9.74
C GLY A 164 5.13 -3.97 -8.71
N HIS A 165 5.39 -3.15 -7.69
CA HIS A 165 4.39 -2.77 -6.68
C HIS A 165 3.41 -1.71 -7.23
N GLU A 166 2.26 -1.62 -6.61
CA GLU A 166 1.23 -0.62 -6.95
C GLU A 166 1.39 0.65 -6.12
N ILE A 167 1.17 1.80 -6.77
CA ILE A 167 1.11 3.11 -6.13
C ILE A 167 -0.33 3.63 -6.21
N GLY A 168 -1.10 3.41 -5.15
CA GLY A 168 -2.45 3.98 -4.97
C GLY A 168 -2.42 5.32 -4.24
N THR A 169 -3.57 5.77 -3.70
CA THR A 169 -3.64 7.02 -2.94
C THR A 169 -4.17 6.81 -1.52
N HIS A 170 -3.57 7.54 -0.57
CA HIS A 170 -4.10 7.79 0.77
C HIS A 170 -4.52 9.25 0.93
N PHE A 171 -4.86 9.88 -0.21
CA PHE A 171 -5.28 11.28 -0.32
C PHE A 171 -4.22 12.27 0.22
N ASN A 172 -4.60 13.21 1.13
CA ASN A 172 -3.67 14.24 1.61
C ASN A 172 -3.73 14.43 3.13
N GLY A 173 -4.63 15.30 3.63
CA GLY A 173 -4.54 15.88 4.97
C GLY A 173 -4.98 15.02 6.15
N HIS A 174 -5.62 13.87 5.91
CA HIS A 174 -5.95 12.84 6.91
C HIS A 174 -6.85 13.30 8.07
N PHE A 175 -7.94 14.01 7.76
CA PHE A 175 -8.87 14.54 8.77
C PHE A 175 -9.87 13.48 9.23
N CYS A 176 -9.70 12.95 10.43
CA CYS A 176 -10.55 11.89 10.98
C CYS A 176 -11.69 12.40 11.85
N GLU A 177 -11.53 13.57 12.46
CA GLU A 177 -12.44 14.09 13.47
C GLU A 177 -12.85 15.56 13.21
N GLY A 178 -13.89 16.01 13.92
CA GLY A 178 -14.35 17.38 13.85
C GLY A 178 -15.18 17.69 12.60
N SER A 179 -15.55 18.96 12.42
CA SER A 179 -16.43 19.42 11.33
C SER A 179 -15.78 19.37 9.94
N GLY A 180 -14.47 19.16 9.88
CA GLY A 180 -13.71 18.99 8.64
C GLY A 180 -13.40 17.54 8.29
N SER A 181 -13.97 16.58 9.05
CA SER A 181 -13.75 15.15 8.86
C SER A 181 -14.07 14.68 7.45
N VAL A 182 -13.25 13.76 6.96
CA VAL A 182 -13.46 13.06 5.67
C VAL A 182 -14.76 12.24 5.66
N ALA A 183 -15.33 11.91 6.82
CA ALA A 183 -16.60 11.22 6.96
C ALA A 183 -17.75 11.98 6.30
N ASP A 184 -17.70 13.32 6.37
CA ASP A 184 -18.78 14.20 5.93
C ASP A 184 -18.53 14.83 4.55
N TRP A 185 -17.43 14.47 3.89
CA TRP A 185 -17.12 15.05 2.58
C TRP A 185 -18.09 14.59 1.50
N THR A 186 -18.55 15.55 0.70
CA THR A 186 -19.38 15.30 -0.48
C THR A 186 -18.58 14.68 -1.63
N PRO A 187 -19.22 14.08 -2.63
CA PRO A 187 -18.52 13.58 -3.83
C PRO A 187 -17.66 14.65 -4.52
N ALA A 188 -18.12 15.92 -4.57
CA ALA A 188 -17.35 17.02 -5.14
C ALA A 188 -16.08 17.35 -4.31
N GLN A 189 -16.16 17.25 -3.00
CA GLN A 189 -15.03 17.44 -2.10
C GLN A 189 -14.02 16.30 -2.23
N TRP A 190 -14.48 15.05 -2.33
CA TRP A 190 -13.61 13.90 -2.64
C TRP A 190 -12.92 14.05 -4.00
N ARG A 191 -13.63 14.56 -5.02
CA ARG A 191 -13.02 14.86 -6.33
C ARG A 191 -11.89 15.87 -6.18
N SER A 192 -12.15 16.99 -5.49
CA SER A 192 -11.14 18.02 -5.23
C SER A 192 -9.92 17.47 -4.51
N GLU A 193 -10.13 16.61 -3.52
CA GLU A 193 -9.06 15.99 -2.73
C GLU A 193 -8.19 15.05 -3.59
N ILE A 194 -8.82 14.21 -4.41
CA ILE A 194 -8.11 13.31 -5.34
C ILE A 194 -7.32 14.12 -6.37
N GLU A 195 -7.90 15.18 -6.93
CA GLU A 195 -7.23 16.03 -7.91
C GLU A 195 -6.02 16.76 -7.31
N GLN A 196 -6.11 17.21 -6.05
CA GLN A 196 -4.99 17.79 -5.34
C GLN A 196 -3.89 16.76 -5.09
N ALA A 197 -4.22 15.56 -4.62
CA ALA A 197 -3.25 14.47 -4.43
C ALA A 197 -2.53 14.14 -5.74
N ARG A 198 -3.28 13.98 -6.84
CA ARG A 198 -2.70 13.75 -8.18
C ARG A 198 -1.81 14.91 -8.61
N THR A 199 -2.23 16.13 -8.36
CA THR A 199 -1.45 17.33 -8.74
C THR A 199 -0.12 17.35 -8.00
N PHE A 200 -0.07 17.07 -6.71
CA PHE A 200 1.18 17.08 -5.94
C PHE A 200 2.17 16.02 -6.44
N VAL A 201 1.67 14.83 -6.80
CA VAL A 201 2.49 13.79 -7.42
C VAL A 201 3.00 14.21 -8.82
N LYS A 202 2.21 14.92 -9.60
CA LYS A 202 2.52 15.29 -10.98
C LYS A 202 3.31 16.59 -11.12
N THR A 203 3.48 17.35 -10.02
CA THR A 203 4.14 18.67 -10.03
C THR A 203 5.18 18.82 -8.92
N TRP A 204 5.69 17.71 -8.35
CA TRP A 204 6.68 17.79 -7.29
C TRP A 204 7.93 18.57 -7.71
N ARG A 205 8.37 18.51 -8.98
CA ARG A 205 9.50 19.29 -9.50
C ARG A 205 9.25 20.78 -9.45
N THR A 206 8.08 21.23 -9.91
CA THR A 206 7.67 22.64 -9.82
C THR A 206 7.60 23.11 -8.37
N ASN A 207 7.10 22.26 -7.47
CA ASN A 207 6.91 22.61 -6.06
C ASN A 207 8.23 22.64 -5.28
N THR A 208 9.19 21.80 -5.64
CA THR A 208 10.49 21.68 -4.95
C THR A 208 11.64 22.42 -5.64
N GLY A 209 11.56 22.63 -6.96
CA GLY A 209 12.65 23.14 -7.77
C GLY A 209 13.76 22.11 -8.08
N TRP A 210 13.59 20.83 -7.74
CA TRP A 210 14.64 19.81 -7.92
C TRP A 210 14.53 19.15 -9.31
N HIS A 211 15.20 19.75 -10.29
CA HIS A 211 15.17 19.24 -11.67
C HIS A 211 16.16 18.08 -11.92
N ASP A 212 17.17 17.93 -11.07
CA ASP A 212 18.18 16.87 -11.16
C ASP A 212 17.70 15.53 -10.60
N GLU A 213 16.67 15.54 -9.75
CA GLU A 213 16.07 14.30 -9.25
C GLU A 213 15.35 13.58 -10.39
N PRO A 214 15.51 12.24 -10.51
CA PRO A 214 14.88 11.50 -11.59
C PRO A 214 13.35 11.55 -11.51
N PRO A 215 12.59 11.62 -12.63
CA PRO A 215 11.12 11.60 -12.63
C PRO A 215 10.56 10.28 -12.07
N LEU A 216 9.35 10.28 -11.53
CA LEU A 216 8.63 9.03 -11.28
C LEU A 216 8.39 8.31 -12.62
N PRO A 217 8.60 6.97 -12.69
CA PRO A 217 8.65 6.25 -13.97
C PRO A 217 7.28 5.88 -14.53
N PHE A 218 6.21 6.51 -14.07
CA PHE A 218 4.84 6.21 -14.44
C PHE A 218 4.02 7.48 -14.71
N ASP A 219 2.97 7.29 -15.50
CA ASP A 219 1.89 8.26 -15.69
C ASP A 219 0.87 8.08 -14.54
N TYR A 220 0.87 8.99 -13.57
CA TYR A 220 0.03 8.83 -12.38
C TYR A 220 -1.47 8.88 -12.68
N ASP A 221 -1.89 9.49 -13.78
CA ASP A 221 -3.29 9.45 -14.21
C ASP A 221 -3.74 8.05 -14.63
N LYS A 222 -2.80 7.19 -15.05
CA LYS A 222 -3.04 5.79 -15.39
C LYS A 222 -2.71 4.84 -14.25
N GLU A 223 -1.76 5.23 -13.41
CA GLU A 223 -1.32 4.43 -12.27
C GLU A 223 -2.39 4.39 -11.18
N LEU A 224 -3.06 5.53 -10.91
CA LEU A 224 -4.03 5.65 -9.84
C LEU A 224 -5.36 4.98 -10.22
N VAL A 225 -5.54 3.74 -9.76
CA VAL A 225 -6.75 2.93 -10.01
C VAL A 225 -7.51 2.55 -8.73
N GLY A 226 -7.07 3.04 -7.58
CA GLY A 226 -7.71 2.79 -6.29
C GLY A 226 -7.00 3.49 -5.14
N GLY A 227 -7.58 3.38 -3.94
CA GLY A 227 -7.05 4.02 -2.74
C GLY A 227 -7.70 3.52 -1.46
N ARG A 228 -7.23 4.08 -0.35
CA ARG A 228 -7.81 3.91 0.98
C ARG A 228 -7.99 5.26 1.64
N THR A 229 -9.21 5.53 2.14
CA THR A 229 -9.50 6.79 2.83
C THR A 229 -8.83 6.84 4.20
N PRO A 230 -8.46 8.03 4.66
CA PRO A 230 -8.08 8.24 6.03
C PRO A 230 -9.11 7.66 6.99
N CYS A 231 -8.63 6.93 8.00
CA CYS A 231 -9.45 6.37 9.08
C CYS A 231 -10.58 5.43 8.62
N LEU A 232 -10.56 4.96 7.37
CA LEU A 232 -11.61 4.14 6.76
C LEU A 232 -12.98 4.85 6.76
N LEU A 233 -13.01 6.18 6.57
CA LEU A 233 -14.22 7.00 6.65
C LEU A 233 -14.61 7.56 5.26
N GLY A 234 -15.89 7.90 5.10
CA GLY A 234 -16.42 8.65 3.94
C GLY A 234 -16.56 7.85 2.65
N GLN A 235 -16.43 6.54 2.67
CA GLN A 235 -16.49 5.68 1.48
C GLN A 235 -17.74 5.90 0.63
N GLU A 236 -18.92 6.00 1.24
CA GLU A 236 -20.19 6.12 0.49
C GLU A 236 -20.21 7.32 -0.44
N ASN A 237 -19.66 8.44 0.02
CA ASN A 237 -19.55 9.67 -0.78
C ASN A 237 -18.35 9.66 -1.74
N LEU A 238 -17.33 8.83 -1.46
CA LEU A 238 -16.19 8.63 -2.35
C LEU A 238 -16.56 7.81 -3.59
N LEU A 239 -17.32 6.72 -3.43
CA LEU A 239 -17.57 5.74 -4.49
C LEU A 239 -18.12 6.31 -5.79
N PRO A 240 -19.08 7.27 -5.79
CA PRO A 240 -19.54 7.90 -7.03
C PRO A 240 -18.41 8.59 -7.80
N THR A 241 -17.55 9.31 -7.08
CA THR A 241 -16.38 9.99 -7.67
C THR A 241 -15.33 8.99 -8.14
N ALA A 242 -15.05 7.97 -7.36
CA ALA A 242 -14.10 6.91 -7.71
C ALA A 242 -14.51 6.22 -9.03
N ARG A 243 -15.79 5.88 -9.17
CA ARG A 243 -16.34 5.31 -10.42
C ARG A 243 -16.16 6.25 -11.62
N GLU A 244 -16.50 7.52 -11.47
CA GLU A 244 -16.36 8.51 -12.53
C GLU A 244 -14.91 8.74 -12.97
N LEU A 245 -13.96 8.61 -12.04
CA LEU A 245 -12.52 8.68 -12.29
C LEU A 245 -11.94 7.37 -12.83
N GLY A 246 -12.75 6.33 -13.01
CA GLY A 246 -12.33 5.03 -13.54
C GLY A 246 -11.56 4.17 -12.54
N TRP A 247 -11.76 4.39 -11.24
CA TRP A 247 -11.16 3.51 -10.23
C TRP A 247 -11.70 2.09 -10.37
N ARG A 248 -10.84 1.12 -10.15
CA ARG A 248 -11.16 -0.30 -10.23
C ARG A 248 -11.54 -0.88 -8.89
N TYR A 249 -10.96 -0.34 -7.80
CA TYR A 249 -11.23 -0.78 -6.43
C TYR A 249 -11.21 0.38 -5.45
N ASP A 250 -11.79 0.13 -4.28
CA ASP A 250 -11.70 0.92 -3.08
C ASP A 250 -11.38 0.00 -1.89
N ALA A 251 -10.42 0.40 -1.05
CA ALA A 251 -9.98 -0.37 0.11
C ALA A 251 -10.36 0.29 1.44
N SER A 252 -11.41 1.13 1.45
CA SER A 252 -11.78 2.00 2.57
C SER A 252 -12.91 1.49 3.44
N SER A 253 -13.64 0.42 3.04
CA SER A 253 -14.75 -0.09 3.86
C SER A 253 -14.28 -0.48 5.26
N PRO A 254 -14.96 -0.01 6.31
CA PRO A 254 -14.60 -0.35 7.69
C PRO A 254 -15.04 -1.77 8.05
N GLY A 255 -14.12 -2.59 8.54
CA GLY A 255 -14.45 -3.86 9.18
C GLY A 255 -15.15 -4.90 8.29
N GLY A 256 -14.53 -5.30 7.19
CA GLY A 256 -15.04 -6.39 6.38
C GLY A 256 -14.87 -7.77 7.03
N VAL A 257 -15.54 -8.77 6.46
CA VAL A 257 -15.38 -10.17 6.82
C VAL A 257 -14.54 -10.89 5.76
N GLN A 258 -13.86 -11.97 6.11
CA GLN A 258 -13.05 -12.77 5.18
C GLN A 258 -13.95 -13.58 4.23
N ARG A 259 -14.52 -12.88 3.26
CA ARG A 259 -15.31 -13.43 2.15
C ARG A 259 -14.77 -12.97 0.81
N TRP A 260 -15.17 -13.61 -0.26
CA TRP A 260 -14.86 -13.18 -1.61
C TRP A 260 -15.52 -11.82 -1.91
N PRO A 261 -14.78 -10.83 -2.43
CA PRO A 261 -15.24 -9.46 -2.56
C PRO A 261 -16.37 -9.27 -3.59
N ARG A 262 -17.09 -8.16 -3.45
CA ARG A 262 -18.16 -7.74 -4.35
C ARG A 262 -17.85 -6.34 -4.90
N LYS A 263 -18.51 -5.97 -5.99
CA LYS A 263 -18.50 -4.56 -6.44
C LYS A 263 -19.60 -3.78 -5.72
N ARG A 264 -19.24 -2.56 -5.31
CA ARG A 264 -20.16 -1.53 -4.87
C ARG A 264 -20.06 -0.38 -5.87
N GLU A 265 -21.17 0.15 -6.37
CA GLU A 265 -21.18 1.21 -7.40
C GLU A 265 -20.30 0.91 -8.64
N GLY A 266 -20.07 -0.36 -8.96
CA GLY A 266 -19.20 -0.78 -10.06
C GLY A 266 -17.71 -0.90 -9.73
N VAL A 267 -17.29 -0.48 -8.54
CA VAL A 267 -15.92 -0.53 -8.00
C VAL A 267 -15.78 -1.76 -7.10
N TRP A 268 -14.67 -2.48 -7.16
CA TRP A 268 -14.40 -3.59 -6.23
C TRP A 268 -14.23 -3.06 -4.81
N ASP A 269 -15.00 -3.60 -3.87
CA ASP A 269 -14.91 -3.30 -2.44
C ASP A 269 -13.96 -4.29 -1.77
N LEU A 270 -12.81 -3.80 -1.30
CA LEU A 270 -11.71 -4.61 -0.77
C LEU A 270 -11.36 -4.19 0.67
N PRO A 271 -12.27 -4.40 1.64
CA PRO A 271 -12.11 -3.93 3.02
C PRO A 271 -11.00 -4.70 3.76
N LEU A 272 -10.37 -4.03 4.72
CA LEU A 272 -9.67 -4.72 5.79
C LEU A 272 -10.65 -5.60 6.57
N GLN A 273 -10.19 -6.72 7.11
CA GLN A 273 -11.07 -7.77 7.62
C GLN A 273 -10.86 -8.00 9.12
N GLY A 274 -11.94 -8.37 9.80
CA GLY A 274 -11.85 -8.97 11.12
C GLY A 274 -11.11 -10.31 11.04
N ILE A 275 -10.11 -10.48 11.89
CA ILE A 275 -9.32 -11.71 12.04
C ILE A 275 -9.30 -12.15 13.49
N PRO A 276 -9.15 -13.45 13.79
CA PRO A 276 -9.07 -13.92 15.17
C PRO A 276 -7.95 -13.20 15.94
N PHE A 277 -8.25 -12.78 17.19
CA PHE A 277 -7.27 -12.13 18.05
C PHE A 277 -6.88 -13.08 19.19
N PRO A 278 -5.73 -13.76 19.14
CA PRO A 278 -5.35 -14.78 20.09
C PRO A 278 -5.43 -14.31 21.55
N GLY A 279 -6.09 -15.12 22.39
CA GLY A 279 -6.35 -14.77 23.79
C GLY A 279 -7.49 -13.78 24.02
N ARG A 280 -8.27 -13.45 22.99
CA ARG A 280 -9.46 -12.61 23.07
C ARG A 280 -10.67 -13.34 22.47
N SER A 281 -11.86 -12.95 22.91
CA SER A 281 -13.15 -13.49 22.42
C SER A 281 -13.74 -12.70 21.25
N PHE A 282 -13.02 -11.71 20.74
CA PHE A 282 -13.42 -10.85 19.61
C PHE A 282 -12.37 -10.87 18.52
N GLU A 283 -12.76 -10.48 17.34
CA GLU A 283 -11.87 -10.29 16.19
C GLU A 283 -11.28 -8.87 16.20
N VAL A 284 -10.06 -8.74 15.70
CA VAL A 284 -9.39 -7.47 15.49
C VAL A 284 -9.30 -7.20 13.99
N LEU A 285 -9.40 -5.93 13.58
CA LEU A 285 -9.17 -5.56 12.19
C LEU A 285 -7.72 -5.86 11.80
N SER A 286 -7.51 -6.40 10.60
CA SER A 286 -6.20 -6.80 10.07
C SER A 286 -5.30 -5.61 9.73
N MET A 287 -5.04 -4.76 10.72
CA MET A 287 -4.24 -3.54 10.61
C MET A 287 -3.39 -3.31 11.87
N ASP A 288 -2.17 -2.86 11.70
CA ASP A 288 -1.22 -2.58 12.77
C ASP A 288 -1.76 -1.56 13.80
N TRP A 289 -2.47 -0.51 13.35
CA TRP A 289 -3.14 0.45 14.23
C TRP A 289 -4.16 -0.21 15.15
N ASN A 290 -4.94 -1.18 14.64
CA ASN A 290 -5.93 -1.87 15.44
C ASN A 290 -5.29 -2.83 16.45
N MET A 291 -4.12 -3.40 16.14
CA MET A 291 -3.30 -4.14 17.11
C MET A 291 -2.81 -3.20 18.21
N LEU A 292 -2.21 -2.05 17.85
CA LEU A 292 -1.79 -1.00 18.78
C LEU A 292 -2.93 -0.58 19.72
N ALA A 293 -4.11 -0.27 19.15
CA ALA A 293 -5.26 0.19 19.89
C ALA A 293 -5.70 -0.82 20.97
N ASN A 294 -5.77 -2.10 20.60
CA ASN A 294 -6.24 -3.17 21.48
C ASN A 294 -5.18 -3.65 22.49
N GLN A 295 -3.90 -3.45 22.23
CA GLN A 295 -2.81 -3.90 23.08
C GLN A 295 -2.34 -2.81 24.04
N SER A 296 -2.20 -1.58 23.57
CA SER A 296 -1.61 -0.48 24.34
C SER A 296 -2.53 0.73 24.55
N LEU A 297 -3.83 0.62 24.19
CA LEU A 297 -4.78 1.74 24.24
C LEU A 297 -4.25 2.97 23.49
N ASN A 298 -3.77 2.77 22.26
CA ASN A 298 -3.16 3.77 21.38
C ASN A 298 -1.84 4.38 21.90
N SER A 299 -1.22 3.81 22.95
CA SER A 299 0.10 4.26 23.38
C SER A 299 1.17 3.75 22.41
N THR A 300 1.85 4.68 21.74
CA THR A 300 2.95 4.37 20.79
C THR A 300 4.28 4.13 21.50
N ARG A 301 4.34 4.36 22.83
CA ARG A 301 5.54 4.21 23.68
C ARG A 301 5.13 3.57 25.01
N ALA A 302 4.47 2.44 24.96
CA ALA A 302 4.10 1.68 26.13
C ALA A 302 5.32 1.01 26.78
N PRO A 303 5.22 0.49 28.03
CA PRO A 303 6.31 -0.22 28.67
C PRO A 303 6.80 -1.42 27.88
N SER A 304 8.11 -1.50 27.63
CA SER A 304 8.74 -2.47 26.73
C SER A 304 8.63 -3.94 27.19
N TYR A 305 8.32 -4.19 28.47
CA TYR A 305 8.13 -5.56 28.96
C TYR A 305 6.92 -6.28 28.33
N ASN A 306 5.97 -5.53 27.71
CA ASN A 306 4.84 -6.08 26.97
C ASN A 306 5.20 -6.43 25.51
N TYR A 307 6.26 -5.88 24.95
CA TYR A 307 6.56 -5.96 23.52
C TYR A 307 6.67 -7.38 22.98
N PRO A 308 7.37 -8.33 23.64
CA PRO A 308 7.46 -9.70 23.15
C PRO A 308 6.08 -10.38 23.04
N TYR A 309 5.22 -10.18 24.02
CA TYR A 309 3.87 -10.73 23.99
C TYR A 309 3.01 -10.11 22.91
N TRP A 310 3.02 -8.78 22.78
CA TRP A 310 2.23 -8.08 21.76
C TRP A 310 2.68 -8.38 20.34
N ARG A 311 3.98 -8.47 20.10
CA ARG A 311 4.53 -8.90 18.81
C ARG A 311 4.04 -10.30 18.44
N ALA A 312 4.19 -11.26 19.35
CA ALA A 312 3.76 -12.65 19.12
C ALA A 312 2.24 -12.74 18.89
N GLN A 313 1.42 -12.02 19.68
CA GLN A 313 -0.03 -11.98 19.51
C GLN A 313 -0.43 -11.38 18.15
N THR A 314 0.27 -10.33 17.70
CA THR A 314 0.01 -9.69 16.40
C THR A 314 0.36 -10.64 15.25
N SER A 315 1.54 -11.26 15.26
CA SER A 315 1.94 -12.25 14.26
C SER A 315 0.97 -13.43 14.22
N GLN A 316 0.58 -13.96 15.38
CA GLN A 316 -0.41 -15.03 15.50
C GLN A 316 -1.80 -14.62 15.00
N ALA A 317 -2.22 -13.36 15.18
CA ALA A 317 -3.49 -12.87 14.65
C ALA A 317 -3.50 -12.89 13.12
N TYR A 318 -2.45 -12.38 12.47
CA TYR A 318 -2.32 -12.44 11.02
C TYR A 318 -2.30 -13.87 10.51
N MET A 319 -1.56 -14.77 11.17
CA MET A 319 -1.53 -16.18 10.81
C MET A 319 -2.87 -16.87 11.02
N ALA A 320 -3.58 -16.59 12.11
CA ALA A 320 -4.92 -17.16 12.35
C ALA A 320 -5.95 -16.69 11.30
N GLY A 321 -5.87 -15.42 10.87
CA GLY A 321 -6.67 -14.91 9.75
C GLY A 321 -6.31 -15.60 8.43
N PHE A 322 -5.03 -15.80 8.17
CA PHE A 322 -4.53 -16.51 6.99
C PHE A 322 -5.00 -17.98 6.99
N ASP A 323 -4.71 -18.74 8.03
CA ASP A 323 -5.03 -20.18 8.11
C ASP A 323 -6.53 -20.42 8.00
N ARG A 324 -7.36 -19.56 8.62
CA ARG A 324 -8.83 -19.64 8.54
C ARG A 324 -9.35 -19.62 7.09
N ALA A 325 -8.80 -18.74 6.25
CA ALA A 325 -9.20 -18.66 4.85
C ALA A 325 -8.51 -19.75 4.00
N TYR A 326 -7.22 -19.96 4.23
CA TYR A 326 -6.40 -20.91 3.47
C TYR A 326 -6.90 -22.34 3.57
N GLU A 327 -7.34 -22.77 4.74
CA GLU A 327 -7.84 -24.13 4.97
C GLU A 327 -9.33 -24.32 4.62
N ALA A 328 -10.01 -23.22 4.24
CA ALA A 328 -11.45 -23.22 4.03
C ALA A 328 -11.85 -22.53 2.72
N ASN A 329 -12.42 -21.33 2.80
CA ASN A 329 -13.06 -20.64 1.67
C ASN A 329 -12.09 -19.96 0.70
N ARG A 330 -10.77 -19.93 0.96
CA ARG A 330 -9.75 -19.27 0.14
C ARG A 330 -10.06 -17.79 -0.14
N ALA A 331 -10.90 -17.16 0.66
CA ALA A 331 -11.14 -15.72 0.55
C ALA A 331 -9.83 -14.95 0.74
N PRO A 332 -9.61 -13.85 0.01
CA PRO A 332 -8.37 -13.06 0.14
C PRO A 332 -8.19 -12.54 1.56
N LEU A 333 -6.95 -12.35 1.99
CA LEU A 333 -6.60 -11.64 3.21
C LEU A 333 -5.94 -10.32 2.85
N PHE A 334 -6.43 -9.22 3.42
CA PHE A 334 -5.88 -7.88 3.26
C PHE A 334 -5.30 -7.41 4.59
N ILE A 335 -4.02 -7.03 4.60
CA ILE A 335 -3.30 -6.55 5.78
C ILE A 335 -2.88 -5.11 5.54
N GLY A 336 -3.36 -4.20 6.40
CA GLY A 336 -3.03 -2.78 6.37
C GLY A 336 -1.94 -2.42 7.36
N ASN A 337 -1.04 -1.54 6.98
CA ASN A 337 0.10 -1.15 7.79
C ASN A 337 0.46 0.33 7.61
N HIS A 338 1.26 0.84 8.55
CA HIS A 338 1.91 2.16 8.48
C HIS A 338 3.42 1.99 8.65
N PHE A 339 4.23 2.87 8.03
CA PHE A 339 5.68 2.87 8.25
C PHE A 339 6.03 3.54 9.58
N GLU A 340 5.57 2.94 10.68
CA GLU A 340 5.69 3.48 12.04
C GLU A 340 6.43 2.52 12.97
N GLN A 341 7.27 3.09 13.82
CA GLN A 341 8.04 2.33 14.83
C GLN A 341 7.34 2.30 16.20
N TRP A 342 6.01 2.23 16.21
CA TRP A 342 5.24 2.15 17.46
C TRP A 342 5.70 1.01 18.34
N ASN A 343 5.82 1.29 19.65
CA ASN A 343 6.26 0.33 20.65
C ASN A 343 7.57 -0.39 20.27
N GLY A 344 8.55 0.36 19.75
CA GLY A 344 9.84 -0.19 19.34
C GLY A 344 9.82 -0.99 18.03
N GLY A 345 8.81 -0.79 17.19
CA GLY A 345 8.71 -1.41 15.85
C GLY A 345 8.12 -2.83 15.86
N ILE A 346 7.58 -3.29 17.00
CA ILE A 346 7.08 -4.68 17.15
C ILE A 346 6.00 -5.07 16.15
N TYR A 347 5.20 -4.11 15.68
CA TYR A 347 4.14 -4.38 14.70
C TYR A 347 4.75 -4.67 13.32
N MET A 348 5.77 -3.92 12.94
CA MET A 348 6.49 -4.16 11.68
C MET A 348 7.27 -5.47 11.72
N ASP A 349 7.84 -5.83 12.87
CA ASP A 349 8.46 -7.14 13.07
C ASP A 349 7.44 -8.29 12.96
N ALA A 350 6.22 -8.09 13.49
CA ALA A 350 5.15 -9.09 13.40
C ALA A 350 4.63 -9.24 11.96
N VAL A 351 4.53 -8.14 11.20
CA VAL A 351 4.16 -8.16 9.77
C VAL A 351 5.19 -8.92 8.95
N GLU A 352 6.49 -8.64 9.16
CA GLU A 352 7.57 -9.38 8.49
C GLU A 352 7.52 -10.87 8.81
N GLU A 353 7.35 -11.22 10.08
CA GLU A 353 7.23 -12.61 10.52
C GLU A 353 6.05 -13.33 9.86
N ALA A 354 4.88 -12.69 9.81
CA ALA A 354 3.70 -13.23 9.14
C ALA A 354 3.93 -13.38 7.63
N LEU A 355 4.50 -12.39 6.95
CA LEU A 355 4.79 -12.46 5.52
C LEU A 355 5.72 -13.63 5.19
N ARG A 356 6.81 -13.81 5.94
CA ARG A 356 7.75 -14.93 5.74
C ARG A 356 7.08 -16.29 5.89
N GLN A 357 6.19 -16.44 6.87
CA GLN A 357 5.44 -17.69 7.09
C GLN A 357 4.43 -17.95 5.97
N ILE A 358 3.70 -16.91 5.55
CA ILE A 358 2.69 -16.99 4.49
C ILE A 358 3.33 -17.28 3.14
N ALA A 359 4.45 -16.63 2.81
CA ALA A 359 5.18 -16.81 1.56
C ALA A 359 5.67 -18.25 1.33
N GLY A 360 5.94 -18.99 2.41
CA GLY A 360 6.35 -20.39 2.35
C GLY A 360 5.23 -21.40 2.09
N ARG A 361 3.96 -20.96 2.03
CA ARG A 361 2.80 -21.86 1.87
C ARG A 361 2.48 -22.10 0.38
N PRO A 362 2.15 -23.33 -0.03
CA PRO A 362 1.74 -23.63 -1.40
C PRO A 362 0.53 -22.81 -1.86
N GLU A 363 0.42 -22.57 -3.15
CA GLU A 363 -0.74 -21.90 -3.79
C GLU A 363 -1.03 -20.49 -3.24
N VAL A 364 -0.13 -19.90 -2.47
CA VAL A 364 -0.23 -18.51 -2.03
C VAL A 364 0.24 -17.57 -3.13
N ARG A 365 -0.46 -16.45 -3.27
CA ARG A 365 -0.09 -15.34 -4.15
C ARG A 365 -0.04 -14.04 -3.33
N LEU A 366 1.16 -13.51 -3.15
CA LEU A 366 1.40 -12.20 -2.54
C LEU A 366 1.35 -11.14 -3.63
N VAL A 367 0.23 -10.44 -3.72
CA VAL A 367 -0.08 -9.54 -4.85
C VAL A 367 -0.47 -8.15 -4.37
N SER A 368 -0.39 -7.15 -5.26
CA SER A 368 -1.01 -5.85 -5.03
C SER A 368 -2.54 -5.92 -5.21
N PHE A 369 -3.26 -4.90 -4.72
CA PHE A 369 -4.70 -4.81 -4.97
C PHE A 369 -5.02 -4.77 -6.46
N ARG A 370 -4.25 -4.05 -7.28
CA ARG A 370 -4.41 -4.01 -8.73
C ARG A 370 -4.32 -5.41 -9.34
N GLN A 371 -3.29 -6.17 -9.00
CA GLN A 371 -3.07 -7.53 -9.52
C GLN A 371 -4.17 -8.48 -9.06
N PHE A 372 -4.65 -8.34 -7.83
CA PHE A 372 -5.80 -9.09 -7.36
C PHE A 372 -7.08 -8.75 -8.14
N VAL A 373 -7.30 -7.47 -8.43
CA VAL A 373 -8.43 -7.02 -9.27
C VAL A 373 -8.29 -7.51 -10.71
N ASP A 374 -7.08 -7.54 -11.26
CA ASP A 374 -6.82 -8.14 -12.58
C ASP A 374 -7.28 -9.60 -12.61
N TRP A 375 -6.97 -10.35 -11.56
CA TRP A 375 -7.43 -11.73 -11.43
C TRP A 375 -8.95 -11.84 -11.29
N LEU A 376 -9.57 -11.01 -10.45
CA LEU A 376 -11.04 -10.99 -10.28
C LEU A 376 -11.78 -10.68 -11.58
N ASP A 377 -11.31 -9.67 -12.32
CA ASP A 377 -11.93 -9.25 -13.58
C ASP A 377 -11.74 -10.31 -14.72
N ALA A 378 -10.74 -11.17 -14.60
CA ALA A 378 -10.52 -12.26 -15.55
C ALA A 378 -11.43 -13.47 -15.28
N GLN A 379 -12.01 -13.61 -14.08
CA GLN A 379 -12.80 -14.79 -13.72
C GLN A 379 -14.19 -14.78 -14.35
N ASP A 380 -14.76 -15.98 -14.51
CA ASP A 380 -16.16 -16.14 -14.87
C ASP A 380 -17.05 -15.58 -13.73
N PRO A 381 -18.01 -14.69 -14.03
CA PRO A 381 -18.93 -14.16 -13.03
C PRO A 381 -19.69 -15.25 -12.24
N ALA A 382 -19.99 -16.40 -12.86
CA ALA A 382 -20.65 -17.50 -12.20
C ALA A 382 -19.74 -18.17 -11.16
N ILE A 383 -18.44 -18.30 -11.45
CA ILE A 383 -17.43 -18.80 -10.50
C ILE A 383 -17.34 -17.86 -9.31
N LEU A 384 -17.22 -16.56 -9.55
CA LEU A 384 -17.18 -15.56 -8.48
C LEU A 384 -18.46 -15.54 -7.64
N ALA A 385 -19.62 -15.69 -8.28
CA ALA A 385 -20.90 -15.79 -7.57
C ALA A 385 -20.92 -17.01 -6.62
N ARG A 386 -20.38 -18.14 -7.08
CA ARG A 386 -20.25 -19.35 -6.27
C ARG A 386 -19.28 -19.18 -5.11
N LEU A 387 -18.08 -18.64 -5.35
CA LEU A 387 -17.11 -18.37 -4.30
C LEU A 387 -17.70 -17.49 -3.18
N ARG A 388 -18.55 -16.52 -3.54
CA ARG A 388 -19.24 -15.62 -2.59
C ARG A 388 -20.31 -16.28 -1.74
N THR A 389 -20.74 -17.51 -2.05
CA THR A 389 -21.67 -18.25 -1.19
C THR A 389 -20.99 -18.85 0.03
N LEU A 390 -19.66 -19.01 0.00
CA LEU A 390 -18.92 -19.53 1.13
C LEU A 390 -18.81 -18.50 2.25
N GLU A 391 -19.18 -18.90 3.44
CA GLU A 391 -19.06 -18.10 4.67
C GLU A 391 -17.61 -18.07 5.17
N VAL A 392 -17.36 -17.22 6.17
CA VAL A 392 -16.04 -17.13 6.82
C VAL A 392 -15.64 -18.49 7.41
N GLY A 393 -14.49 -19.01 6.99
CA GLY A 393 -14.00 -20.31 7.46
C GLY A 393 -14.80 -21.52 6.99
N GLU A 394 -15.72 -21.34 6.04
CA GLU A 394 -16.51 -22.46 5.48
C GLU A 394 -15.71 -23.19 4.40
N LYS A 395 -15.62 -24.50 4.54
CA LYS A 395 -15.04 -25.36 3.51
C LYS A 395 -16.03 -25.58 2.37
N PRO A 396 -15.56 -25.61 1.09
CA PRO A 396 -16.45 -25.85 -0.03
C PRO A 396 -17.12 -27.24 0.08
N PRO A 397 -18.46 -27.30 0.00
CA PRO A 397 -19.19 -28.56 0.06
C PRO A 397 -18.72 -29.57 -1.02
N GLY A 398 -18.27 -30.74 -0.59
CA GLY A 398 -17.73 -31.76 -1.48
C GLY A 398 -16.32 -31.47 -2.02
N GLY A 399 -15.63 -30.49 -1.44
CA GLY A 399 -14.30 -30.02 -1.86
C GLY A 399 -14.30 -29.19 -3.14
N TRP A 400 -13.19 -28.53 -3.45
CA TRP A 400 -13.05 -27.62 -4.60
C TRP A 400 -13.39 -28.28 -5.93
N SER A 401 -12.94 -29.52 -6.13
CA SER A 401 -13.19 -30.28 -7.37
C SER A 401 -14.68 -30.53 -7.67
N SER A 402 -15.53 -30.53 -6.65
CA SER A 402 -16.98 -30.63 -6.79
C SER A 402 -17.66 -29.27 -6.79
N PHE A 403 -17.23 -28.40 -5.88
CA PHE A 403 -17.87 -27.10 -5.62
C PHE A 403 -17.84 -26.16 -6.82
N LEU A 404 -16.76 -26.07 -7.59
CA LEU A 404 -16.64 -25.16 -8.74
C LEU A 404 -17.02 -25.83 -10.09
N ARG A 405 -17.51 -27.05 -10.11
CA ARG A 405 -18.07 -27.63 -11.35
C ARG A 405 -19.42 -27.02 -11.69
N PRO A 406 -19.72 -26.76 -12.98
CA PRO A 406 -21.06 -26.40 -13.40
C PRO A 406 -22.07 -27.46 -12.92
N ALA A 407 -23.24 -27.02 -12.48
CA ALA A 407 -24.35 -27.98 -12.27
C ALA A 407 -24.66 -28.65 -13.62
N LYS A 408 -24.73 -29.97 -13.61
CA LYS A 408 -25.12 -30.75 -14.79
C LYS A 408 -26.56 -30.40 -15.17
#